data_eb4f9da665b70b0e01bdbee5af7877e8
#
_entry.id   eb4f9da665b70b0e01bdbee5af7877e8
#
_cell.length_a   1.000
_cell.length_b   1.000
_cell.length_c   1.000
_cell.angle_alpha   90.00
_cell.angle_beta   90.00
_cell.angle_gamma   90.00
#
_symmetry.space_group_name_H-M   'P 1'
#
loop_
_entity.id
_entity.type
_entity.pdbx_description
1 polymer ?
#
loop_
_entity_poly.entity_id
_entity_poly.type
_entity_poly.pdbx_seq_one_letter_code
_entity_poly.pdbx_strand_id
1 'polypeptide(L)'
;LPVAVVSCEDMMGNYLEKPPGGDVTEDTIFSSRTQVETFLTSIYQMGIHSNLGYASANSNVYSNRDENIFAGACDEAETCANWYRMNWWNEGSISANRTDDSRFDYRFVAIRKITVLLDRIYDVPDITPEYRDQLIAEAKLIRALNYFEMMKRYGGMPIIRERLQLDDNLKIPRASLREMLFFILQDIDEAYPALLDNA
;
A
#
# COMPACT_ATOMS: atom_id res chain seq x y z
N LEU A 1 -12.52 -11.56 -62.79
CA LEU A 1 -13.15 -10.97 -61.59
C LEU A 1 -12.09 -10.74 -60.55
N PRO A 2 -11.80 -9.50 -60.12
CA PRO A 2 -10.90 -9.27 -59.01
C PRO A 2 -11.63 -9.65 -57.69
N VAL A 3 -11.02 -10.50 -56.89
CA VAL A 3 -11.46 -10.78 -55.51
C VAL A 3 -10.89 -9.67 -54.64
N ALA A 4 -11.75 -8.79 -54.16
CA ALA A 4 -11.35 -7.81 -53.16
C ALA A 4 -11.13 -8.53 -51.84
N VAL A 5 -9.89 -8.56 -51.36
CA VAL A 5 -9.55 -9.03 -50.00
C VAL A 5 -9.85 -7.84 -49.09
N VAL A 6 -11.01 -7.90 -48.44
CA VAL A 6 -11.35 -6.95 -47.36
C VAL A 6 -10.57 -7.39 -46.13
N SER A 7 -9.68 -6.53 -45.65
CA SER A 7 -8.95 -6.76 -44.42
C SER A 7 -9.92 -6.80 -43.21
N CYS A 8 -9.67 -7.64 -42.23
CA CYS A 8 -10.44 -7.69 -40.99
C CYS A 8 -10.44 -6.38 -40.19
N GLU A 9 -9.47 -5.51 -40.45
CA GLU A 9 -9.41 -4.16 -39.83
C GLU A 9 -10.59 -3.26 -40.24
N ASP A 10 -11.01 -3.35 -41.49
CA ASP A 10 -12.12 -2.53 -41.98
C ASP A 10 -13.49 -2.99 -41.48
N MET A 11 -13.60 -4.22 -40.99
CA MET A 11 -14.88 -4.82 -40.54
C MET A 11 -15.09 -4.69 -39.03
N MET A 12 -14.05 -4.51 -38.24
CA MET A 12 -14.13 -4.44 -36.77
C MET A 12 -14.01 -3.01 -36.22
N GLY A 13 -13.71 -2.03 -37.07
CA GLY A 13 -13.51 -0.64 -36.67
C GLY A 13 -12.49 -0.54 -35.51
N ASN A 14 -12.56 0.51 -34.74
CA ASN A 14 -11.70 0.74 -33.57
C ASN A 14 -12.13 -0.10 -32.32
N TYR A 15 -12.71 -1.28 -32.52
CA TYR A 15 -13.17 -2.12 -31.40
C TYR A 15 -12.05 -2.52 -30.43
N LEU A 16 -10.83 -2.64 -30.96
CA LEU A 16 -9.64 -2.96 -30.15
C LEU A 16 -8.92 -1.70 -29.63
N GLU A 17 -9.27 -0.53 -30.13
CA GLU A 17 -8.76 0.72 -29.61
C GLU A 17 -9.52 1.08 -28.32
N LYS A 18 -8.83 1.02 -27.21
CA LYS A 18 -9.38 1.48 -25.93
C LYS A 18 -9.65 2.99 -26.07
N PRO A 19 -10.88 3.45 -25.79
CA PRO A 19 -11.16 4.88 -25.88
C PRO A 19 -10.20 5.67 -25.01
N PRO A 20 -9.60 6.76 -25.50
CA PRO A 20 -8.75 7.61 -24.69
C PRO A 20 -9.57 8.15 -23.52
N GLY A 21 -9.21 7.79 -22.30
CA GLY A 21 -9.87 8.29 -21.08
C GLY A 21 -10.25 7.26 -20.04
N GLY A 22 -9.98 5.96 -20.27
CA GLY A 22 -10.30 4.91 -19.28
C GLY A 22 -9.23 4.63 -18.24
N ASP A 23 -7.99 5.04 -18.47
CA ASP A 23 -6.90 4.82 -17.52
C ASP A 23 -6.56 6.11 -16.78
N VAL A 24 -6.64 6.03 -15.45
CA VAL A 24 -6.16 7.11 -14.59
C VAL A 24 -4.63 7.09 -14.63
N THR A 25 -4.05 8.05 -15.36
CA THR A 25 -2.59 8.21 -15.41
C THR A 25 -2.08 8.91 -14.15
N GLU A 26 -0.77 8.77 -13.86
CA GLU A 26 -0.15 9.49 -12.75
C GLU A 26 -0.33 11.02 -12.93
N ASP A 27 -0.22 11.55 -14.13
CA ASP A 27 -0.41 12.98 -14.39
C ASP A 27 -1.84 13.44 -14.06
N THR A 28 -2.83 12.59 -14.27
CA THR A 28 -4.19 12.88 -13.83
C THR A 28 -4.31 12.93 -12.31
N ILE A 29 -3.65 12.02 -11.60
CA ILE A 29 -3.66 11.98 -10.13
C ILE A 29 -3.08 13.27 -9.53
N PHE A 30 -1.99 13.78 -10.10
CA PHE A 30 -1.31 14.97 -9.59
C PHE A 30 -1.74 16.28 -10.28
N SER A 31 -2.83 16.26 -11.05
CA SER A 31 -3.35 17.44 -11.75
C SER A 31 -4.15 18.40 -10.86
N SER A 32 -4.65 17.95 -9.72
CA SER A 32 -5.45 18.79 -8.81
C SER A 32 -5.46 18.26 -7.39
N ARG A 33 -5.82 19.15 -6.45
CA ARG A 33 -6.03 18.82 -5.03
C ARG A 33 -6.97 17.64 -4.84
N THR A 34 -8.13 17.64 -5.46
CA THR A 34 -9.15 16.59 -5.29
C THR A 34 -8.62 15.22 -5.72
N GLN A 35 -7.82 15.17 -6.79
CA GLN A 35 -7.26 13.91 -7.28
C GLN A 35 -6.20 13.36 -6.33
N VAL A 36 -5.31 14.21 -5.82
CA VAL A 36 -4.29 13.77 -4.87
C VAL A 36 -4.89 13.36 -3.52
N GLU A 37 -5.94 14.01 -3.05
CA GLU A 37 -6.70 13.59 -1.86
C GLU A 37 -7.36 12.21 -2.04
N THR A 38 -7.91 11.96 -3.23
CA THR A 38 -8.44 10.64 -3.60
C THR A 38 -7.33 9.58 -3.61
N PHE A 39 -6.16 9.93 -4.15
CA PHE A 39 -5.00 9.04 -4.12
C PHE A 39 -4.52 8.76 -2.70
N LEU A 40 -4.43 9.77 -1.84
CA LEU A 40 -4.10 9.61 -0.43
C LEU A 40 -5.12 8.70 0.28
N THR A 41 -6.42 8.88 0.00
CA THR A 41 -7.46 7.99 0.53
C THR A 41 -7.19 6.52 0.16
N SER A 42 -6.71 6.26 -1.06
CA SER A 42 -6.31 4.91 -1.46
C SER A 42 -5.08 4.38 -0.70
N ILE A 43 -4.18 5.28 -0.27
CA ILE A 43 -3.05 4.94 0.60
C ILE A 43 -3.56 4.56 2.00
N TYR A 44 -4.51 5.32 2.55
CA TYR A 44 -5.16 4.99 3.82
C TYR A 44 -5.82 3.61 3.77
N GLN A 45 -6.58 3.32 2.72
CA GLN A 45 -7.22 2.02 2.55
C GLN A 45 -6.21 0.86 2.53
N MET A 46 -5.11 1.02 1.81
CA MET A 46 -4.09 -0.02 1.72
C MET A 46 -3.22 -0.10 2.98
N GLY A 47 -2.79 1.05 3.49
CA GLY A 47 -1.79 1.13 4.55
C GLY A 47 -2.36 0.96 5.96
N ILE A 48 -3.57 1.44 6.23
CA ILE A 48 -4.18 1.38 7.56
C ILE A 48 -5.13 0.22 7.71
N HIS A 49 -6.09 0.07 6.81
CA HIS A 49 -7.05 -1.04 6.87
C HIS A 49 -6.37 -2.41 6.88
N SER A 50 -5.23 -2.52 6.18
CA SER A 50 -4.47 -3.76 6.19
C SER A 50 -3.74 -4.03 7.51
N ASN A 51 -3.53 -3.03 8.37
CA ASN A 51 -2.75 -3.18 9.59
C ASN A 51 -3.57 -3.17 10.88
N LEU A 52 -4.72 -2.48 10.88
CA LEU A 52 -5.53 -2.29 12.09
C LEU A 52 -6.74 -3.24 12.19
N GLY A 53 -6.81 -4.25 11.33
CA GLY A 53 -7.78 -5.32 11.47
C GLY A 53 -9.24 -4.87 11.43
N TYR A 54 -9.58 -3.94 10.55
CA TYR A 54 -10.98 -3.50 10.40
C TYR A 54 -11.80 -4.53 9.61
N ALA A 55 -12.77 -5.12 10.28
CA ALA A 55 -13.72 -6.03 9.65
C ALA A 55 -14.70 -5.26 8.75
N SER A 56 -14.44 -5.22 7.47
CA SER A 56 -15.44 -4.80 6.49
C SER A 56 -16.35 -5.98 6.16
N ALA A 57 -17.62 -5.87 6.49
CA ALA A 57 -18.65 -6.87 6.22
C ALA A 57 -18.86 -7.14 4.71
N ASN A 58 -18.20 -6.40 3.83
CA ASN A 58 -18.39 -6.42 2.38
C ASN A 58 -17.15 -6.73 1.57
N SER A 59 -16.10 -7.23 2.18
CA SER A 59 -14.84 -7.46 1.48
C SER A 59 -14.78 -8.82 0.79
N ASN A 60 -15.28 -8.87 -0.43
CA ASN A 60 -14.82 -9.86 -1.41
C ASN A 60 -13.35 -9.66 -1.78
N VAL A 61 -12.69 -8.65 -1.25
CA VAL A 61 -11.37 -8.24 -1.70
C VAL A 61 -10.26 -8.76 -0.79
N TYR A 62 -10.41 -9.31 0.26
CA TYR A 62 -9.39 -9.93 1.15
C TYR A 62 -10.03 -10.11 2.51
N SER A 63 -10.64 -11.26 2.60
CA SER A 63 -11.28 -11.67 3.82
C SER A 63 -10.39 -11.39 5.03
N ASN A 64 -10.93 -10.65 5.96
CA ASN A 64 -10.43 -10.39 7.29
C ASN A 64 -10.18 -11.67 8.12
N ARG A 65 -9.87 -12.75 7.46
CA ARG A 65 -9.67 -14.05 8.11
C ARG A 65 -8.47 -14.05 9.03
N ASP A 66 -7.55 -13.10 8.78
CA ASP A 66 -6.26 -13.12 9.44
C ASP A 66 -6.06 -11.92 10.37
N GLU A 67 -7.06 -11.00 10.47
CA GLU A 67 -6.77 -9.67 10.96
C GLU A 67 -7.06 -9.39 12.38
N ASN A 68 -7.97 -10.10 12.91
CA ASN A 68 -8.68 -9.47 14.00
C ASN A 68 -8.45 -10.05 15.34
N ILE A 69 -7.66 -11.05 15.45
CA ILE A 69 -7.73 -11.71 16.71
C ILE A 69 -6.34 -12.10 17.14
N PHE A 70 -5.48 -11.10 17.36
CA PHE A 70 -4.27 -11.32 18.16
C PHE A 70 -4.60 -11.95 19.50
N ALA A 71 -5.78 -11.70 20.07
CA ALA A 71 -6.30 -12.42 21.19
C ALA A 71 -6.44 -13.94 20.94
N GLY A 72 -6.77 -14.34 19.71
CA GLY A 72 -6.80 -15.75 19.29
C GLY A 72 -5.44 -16.40 19.10
N ALA A 73 -4.35 -15.62 19.17
CA ALA A 73 -2.97 -16.10 19.12
C ALA A 73 -2.31 -16.15 20.52
N CYS A 74 -3.05 -15.90 21.55
CA CYS A 74 -2.59 -15.92 22.94
C CYS A 74 -3.60 -16.66 23.84
N ASP A 75 -3.41 -16.59 25.14
CA ASP A 75 -4.24 -17.28 26.14
C ASP A 75 -5.56 -16.58 26.46
N GLU A 76 -5.83 -15.39 25.88
CA GLU A 76 -7.06 -14.64 26.12
C GLU A 76 -8.27 -15.22 25.39
N ALA A 77 -8.07 -15.78 24.21
CA ALA A 77 -9.14 -16.30 23.38
C ALA A 77 -8.66 -17.35 22.38
N GLU A 78 -9.57 -18.17 21.94
CA GLU A 78 -9.39 -19.09 20.83
C GLU A 78 -10.52 -18.89 19.82
N THR A 79 -10.20 -19.01 18.51
CA THR A 79 -11.20 -18.88 17.48
C THR A 79 -11.85 -20.25 17.22
N CYS A 80 -13.18 -20.28 17.19
CA CYS A 80 -13.93 -21.52 16.97
C CYS A 80 -13.88 -22.03 15.52
N ALA A 81 -13.39 -21.22 14.60
CA ALA A 81 -13.33 -21.57 13.20
C ALA A 81 -11.92 -21.97 12.78
N ASN A 82 -11.77 -23.18 12.27
CA ASN A 82 -10.47 -23.78 11.91
C ASN A 82 -9.76 -23.12 10.71
N TRP A 83 -10.43 -22.23 9.99
CA TRP A 83 -9.83 -21.48 8.89
C TRP A 83 -9.13 -20.18 9.33
N TYR A 84 -9.23 -19.79 10.61
CA TYR A 84 -8.50 -18.64 11.11
C TYR A 84 -7.03 -19.00 11.36
N ARG A 85 -6.14 -18.24 10.74
CA ARG A 85 -4.69 -18.49 10.81
C ARG A 85 -4.11 -18.16 12.17
N MET A 86 -4.80 -17.36 12.99
CA MET A 86 -4.37 -17.10 14.37
C MET A 86 -4.28 -18.35 15.21
N ASN A 87 -5.11 -19.36 14.97
CA ASN A 87 -5.02 -20.65 15.63
C ASN A 87 -3.66 -21.35 15.41
N TRP A 88 -2.98 -21.05 14.31
CA TRP A 88 -1.67 -21.64 14.02
C TRP A 88 -0.60 -21.26 15.05
N TRP A 89 -0.77 -20.14 15.76
CA TRP A 89 0.10 -19.76 16.86
C TRP A 89 -0.09 -20.69 18.04
N ASN A 90 -1.31 -20.94 18.46
CA ASN A 90 -1.64 -21.83 19.57
C ASN A 90 -1.33 -23.29 19.23
N GLU A 91 -1.50 -23.69 17.98
CA GLU A 91 -1.17 -25.03 17.47
C GLU A 91 0.34 -25.25 17.25
N GLY A 92 1.16 -24.22 17.35
CA GLY A 92 2.60 -24.30 17.08
C GLY A 92 2.93 -24.60 15.62
N SER A 93 2.02 -24.31 14.69
CA SER A 93 2.17 -24.63 13.26
C SER A 93 2.70 -23.48 12.42
N ILE A 94 3.07 -22.35 13.00
CA ILE A 94 3.74 -21.23 12.33
C ILE A 94 5.18 -21.64 11.97
N SER A 95 5.59 -21.34 10.74
CA SER A 95 6.94 -21.57 10.24
C SER A 95 7.31 -20.55 9.17
N ALA A 96 8.56 -20.56 8.71
CA ALA A 96 9.03 -19.69 7.62
C ALA A 96 8.23 -19.86 6.31
N ASN A 97 7.66 -21.05 6.08
CA ASN A 97 6.86 -21.38 4.91
C ASN A 97 5.34 -21.36 5.19
N ARG A 98 4.95 -21.13 6.43
CA ARG A 98 3.55 -21.08 6.86
C ARG A 98 3.38 -19.94 7.84
N THR A 99 3.11 -18.76 7.30
CA THR A 99 2.90 -17.54 8.07
C THR A 99 1.41 -17.20 8.14
N ASP A 100 1.02 -16.54 9.21
CA ASP A 100 -0.30 -15.93 9.38
C ASP A 100 -0.46 -14.65 8.56
N ASP A 101 0.64 -14.04 8.12
CA ASP A 101 0.62 -12.76 7.42
C ASP A 101 0.44 -12.94 5.91
N SER A 102 -0.79 -12.72 5.44
CA SER A 102 -1.12 -12.69 4.02
C SER A 102 -1.00 -11.31 3.39
N ARG A 103 -0.45 -10.31 4.11
CA ARG A 103 -0.49 -8.90 3.71
C ARG A 103 0.84 -8.29 3.36
N PHE A 104 1.85 -9.11 3.26
CA PHE A 104 3.18 -8.68 2.87
C PHE A 104 3.16 -7.83 1.59
N ASP A 105 2.51 -8.35 0.55
CA ASP A 105 2.44 -7.69 -0.76
C ASP A 105 1.68 -6.35 -0.68
N TYR A 106 0.59 -6.30 0.08
CA TYR A 106 -0.21 -5.09 0.25
C TYR A 106 0.56 -3.96 0.91
N ARG A 107 1.38 -4.29 1.90
CA ARG A 107 2.22 -3.28 2.56
C ARG A 107 3.21 -2.67 1.58
N PHE A 108 3.81 -3.47 0.71
CA PHE A 108 4.68 -2.94 -0.35
C PHE A 108 3.92 -2.16 -1.43
N VAL A 109 2.67 -2.53 -1.74
CA VAL A 109 1.81 -1.72 -2.61
C VAL A 109 1.51 -0.36 -1.96
N ALA A 110 1.20 -0.33 -0.66
CA ALA A 110 1.01 0.93 0.07
C ALA A 110 2.30 1.78 0.06
N ILE A 111 3.45 1.18 0.36
CA ILE A 111 4.76 1.86 0.32
C ILE A 111 5.04 2.41 -1.09
N ARG A 112 4.75 1.65 -2.14
CA ARG A 112 4.88 2.13 -3.53
C ARG A 112 4.03 3.36 -3.78
N LYS A 113 2.75 3.35 -3.40
CA LYS A 113 1.88 4.52 -3.54
C LYS A 113 2.40 5.73 -2.75
N ILE A 114 2.90 5.51 -1.54
CA ILE A 114 3.47 6.55 -0.71
C ILE A 114 4.70 7.16 -1.38
N THR A 115 5.63 6.35 -1.90
CA THR A 115 6.82 6.88 -2.56
C THR A 115 6.47 7.64 -3.85
N VAL A 116 5.43 7.23 -4.59
CA VAL A 116 4.90 7.97 -5.74
C VAL A 116 4.31 9.31 -5.30
N LEU A 117 3.55 9.35 -4.19
CA LEU A 117 3.01 10.60 -3.65
C LEU A 117 4.14 11.55 -3.24
N LEU A 118 5.11 11.07 -2.48
CA LEU A 118 6.24 11.89 -2.01
C LEU A 118 7.09 12.45 -3.16
N ASP A 119 7.21 11.71 -4.27
CA ASP A 119 7.92 12.11 -5.47
C ASP A 119 7.16 13.20 -6.26
N ARG A 120 5.85 13.04 -6.40
CA ARG A 120 5.03 13.84 -7.31
C ARG A 120 4.19 14.94 -6.66
N ILE A 121 4.14 15.02 -5.32
CA ILE A 121 3.26 15.96 -4.60
C ILE A 121 3.54 17.44 -4.93
N TYR A 122 4.76 17.75 -5.35
CA TYR A 122 5.17 19.10 -5.74
C TYR A 122 4.65 19.52 -7.12
N ASP A 123 4.14 18.58 -7.91
CA ASP A 123 3.55 18.85 -9.22
C ASP A 123 2.09 19.35 -9.13
N VAL A 124 1.45 19.20 -7.96
CA VAL A 124 0.05 19.59 -7.74
C VAL A 124 -0.08 21.12 -7.66
N PRO A 125 -0.81 21.77 -8.59
CA PRO A 125 -0.77 23.21 -8.73
C PRO A 125 -1.64 23.97 -7.71
N ASP A 126 -2.69 23.36 -7.18
CA ASP A 126 -3.76 24.02 -6.42
C ASP A 126 -3.77 23.69 -4.92
N ILE A 127 -2.60 23.40 -4.36
CA ILE A 127 -2.40 23.17 -2.91
C ILE A 127 -1.44 24.19 -2.30
N THR A 128 -1.71 24.62 -1.06
CA THR A 128 -0.79 25.48 -0.33
C THR A 128 0.41 24.69 0.19
N PRO A 129 1.55 25.36 0.47
CA PRO A 129 2.71 24.67 1.06
C PRO A 129 2.37 23.94 2.36
N GLU A 130 1.61 24.57 3.25
CA GLU A 130 1.24 24.02 4.55
C GLU A 130 0.39 22.74 4.38
N TYR A 131 -0.58 22.77 3.46
CA TYR A 131 -1.41 21.62 3.18
C TYR A 131 -0.61 20.49 2.50
N ARG A 132 0.34 20.83 1.63
CA ARG A 132 1.28 19.87 1.04
C ARG A 132 2.09 19.16 2.13
N ASP A 133 2.64 19.93 3.07
CA ASP A 133 3.44 19.40 4.18
C ASP A 133 2.59 18.45 5.05
N GLN A 134 1.32 18.77 5.26
CA GLN A 134 0.37 17.86 5.94
C GLN A 134 0.20 16.55 5.17
N LEU A 135 -0.04 16.58 3.86
CA LEU A 135 -0.20 15.36 3.05
C LEU A 135 1.08 14.49 3.06
N ILE A 136 2.26 15.14 3.01
CA ILE A 136 3.55 14.47 3.14
C ILE A 136 3.68 13.79 4.51
N ALA A 137 3.31 14.49 5.58
CA ALA A 137 3.39 13.98 6.93
C ALA A 137 2.46 12.76 7.14
N GLU A 138 1.23 12.84 6.65
CA GLU A 138 0.28 11.73 6.70
C GLU A 138 0.82 10.50 5.94
N ALA A 139 1.37 10.70 4.75
CA ALA A 139 1.95 9.61 3.96
C ALA A 139 3.16 8.96 4.65
N LYS A 140 4.06 9.74 5.26
CA LYS A 140 5.20 9.23 6.04
C LYS A 140 4.76 8.44 7.26
N LEU A 141 3.75 8.94 8.00
CA LEU A 141 3.22 8.23 9.15
C LEU A 141 2.63 6.86 8.76
N ILE A 142 1.89 6.80 7.65
CA ILE A 142 1.36 5.53 7.13
C ILE A 142 2.50 4.60 6.67
N ARG A 143 3.59 5.14 6.09
CA ARG A 143 4.78 4.37 5.73
C ARG A 143 5.45 3.77 6.97
N ALA A 144 5.65 4.58 8.00
CA ALA A 144 6.19 4.15 9.27
C ALA A 144 5.36 3.01 9.90
N LEU A 145 4.02 3.14 9.89
CA LEU A 145 3.11 2.09 10.37
C LEU A 145 3.30 0.78 9.60
N ASN A 146 3.37 0.84 8.27
CA ASN A 146 3.55 -0.36 7.45
C ASN A 146 4.89 -1.05 7.73
N TYR A 147 5.97 -0.28 7.86
CA TYR A 147 7.27 -0.85 8.22
C TYR A 147 7.30 -1.39 9.63
N PHE A 148 6.62 -0.76 10.58
CA PHE A 148 6.50 -1.25 11.95
C PHE A 148 5.76 -2.60 12.00
N GLU A 149 4.66 -2.73 11.27
CA GLU A 149 3.92 -3.98 11.17
C GLU A 149 4.76 -5.12 10.54
N MET A 150 5.52 -4.81 9.49
CA MET A 150 6.44 -5.79 8.90
C MET A 150 7.59 -6.15 9.85
N MET A 151 8.15 -5.15 10.54
CA MET A 151 9.25 -5.35 11.50
C MET A 151 8.88 -6.32 12.62
N LYS A 152 7.66 -6.22 13.14
CA LYS A 152 7.17 -7.13 14.21
C LYS A 152 7.15 -8.59 13.77
N ARG A 153 6.91 -8.87 12.49
CA ARG A 153 6.73 -10.23 11.98
C ARG A 153 7.97 -10.79 11.32
N TYR A 154 8.71 -9.95 10.60
CA TYR A 154 9.80 -10.40 9.72
C TYR A 154 11.18 -9.91 10.17
N GLY A 155 11.26 -9.04 11.17
CA GLY A 155 12.51 -8.38 11.55
C GLY A 155 12.93 -7.37 10.48
N GLY A 156 14.22 -7.37 10.10
CA GLY A 156 14.71 -6.47 9.05
C GLY A 156 14.09 -6.76 7.69
N MET A 157 13.80 -5.71 6.93
CA MET A 157 13.18 -5.75 5.60
C MET A 157 13.88 -4.79 4.64
N PRO A 158 13.73 -4.94 3.31
CA PRO A 158 14.18 -3.91 2.38
C PRO A 158 13.49 -2.58 2.65
N ILE A 159 14.26 -1.50 2.78
CA ILE A 159 13.75 -0.14 2.98
C ILE A 159 13.67 0.56 1.64
N ILE A 160 12.46 0.90 1.22
CA ILE A 160 12.19 1.66 0.00
C ILE A 160 11.97 3.12 0.38
N ARG A 161 12.99 3.94 0.16
CA ARG A 161 12.97 5.37 0.53
C ARG A 161 12.36 6.23 -0.55
N GLU A 162 12.61 5.87 -1.80
CA GLU A 162 12.30 6.63 -3.00
C GLU A 162 11.46 5.79 -3.96
N ARG A 163 10.88 6.46 -4.93
CA ARG A 163 10.12 5.83 -5.99
C ARG A 163 11.05 4.97 -6.86
N LEU A 164 10.80 3.67 -6.93
CA LEU A 164 11.52 2.76 -7.81
C LEU A 164 11.00 2.89 -9.25
N GLN A 165 11.92 2.92 -10.21
CA GLN A 165 11.66 2.90 -11.66
C GLN A 165 11.80 1.48 -12.21
N LEU A 166 11.36 1.26 -13.46
CA LEU A 166 11.42 -0.07 -14.09
C LEU A 166 12.83 -0.57 -14.37
N ASP A 167 13.76 0.36 -14.55
CA ASP A 167 15.18 0.12 -14.84
C ASP A 167 16.06 0.08 -13.59
N ASP A 168 15.49 0.33 -12.41
CA ASP A 168 16.21 0.26 -11.15
C ASP A 168 16.61 -1.18 -10.77
N ASN A 169 17.68 -1.29 -10.00
CA ASN A 169 18.05 -2.57 -9.40
C ASN A 169 17.09 -2.94 -8.26
N LEU A 170 16.13 -3.79 -8.55
CA LEU A 170 15.14 -4.25 -7.58
C LEU A 170 15.68 -5.25 -6.54
N LYS A 171 16.96 -5.66 -6.64
CA LYS A 171 17.59 -6.54 -5.65
C LYS A 171 18.06 -5.75 -4.43
N ILE A 172 17.11 -5.18 -3.69
CA ILE A 172 17.38 -4.40 -2.50
C ILE A 172 17.60 -5.36 -1.32
N PRO A 173 18.76 -5.31 -0.64
CA PRO A 173 19.00 -6.19 0.49
C PRO A 173 18.10 -5.86 1.68
N ARG A 174 17.93 -6.83 2.58
CA ARG A 174 17.24 -6.59 3.84
C ARG A 174 18.09 -5.67 4.72
N ALA A 175 17.48 -4.63 5.24
CA ALA A 175 18.07 -3.83 6.29
C ALA A 175 18.09 -4.58 7.63
N SER A 176 18.97 -4.20 8.52
CA SER A 176 18.94 -4.70 9.90
C SER A 176 17.72 -4.17 10.65
N LEU A 177 17.35 -4.83 11.74
CA LEU A 177 16.28 -4.38 12.63
C LEU A 177 16.54 -2.95 13.14
N ARG A 178 17.79 -2.63 13.45
CA ARG A 178 18.20 -1.30 13.92
C ARG A 178 17.97 -0.24 12.85
N GLU A 179 18.38 -0.49 11.62
CA GLU A 179 18.18 0.44 10.50
C GLU A 179 16.71 0.68 10.22
N MET A 180 15.87 -0.37 10.29
CA MET A 180 14.43 -0.22 10.17
C MET A 180 13.82 0.63 11.26
N LEU A 181 14.22 0.40 12.52
CA LEU A 181 13.74 1.18 13.64
C LEU A 181 14.09 2.67 13.47
N PHE A 182 15.34 2.97 13.08
CA PHE A 182 15.73 4.34 12.81
C PHE A 182 14.96 4.98 11.66
N PHE A 183 14.69 4.21 10.61
CA PHE A 183 13.90 4.71 9.47
C PHE A 183 12.45 5.02 9.88
N ILE A 184 11.83 4.14 10.67
CA ILE A 184 10.47 4.35 11.21
C ILE A 184 10.43 5.61 12.09
N LEU A 185 11.39 5.76 13.00
CA LEU A 185 11.48 6.93 13.88
C LEU A 185 11.71 8.21 13.09
N GLN A 186 12.56 8.17 12.07
CA GLN A 186 12.80 9.31 11.18
C GLN A 186 11.51 9.76 10.49
N ASP A 187 10.73 8.84 9.91
CA ASP A 187 9.47 9.17 9.26
C ASP A 187 8.46 9.80 10.24
N ILE A 188 8.42 9.32 11.49
CA ILE A 188 7.56 9.87 12.55
C ILE A 188 8.03 11.27 12.96
N ASP A 189 9.32 11.45 13.20
CA ASP A 189 9.89 12.74 13.62
C ASP A 189 9.71 13.82 12.53
N GLU A 190 9.84 13.44 11.27
CA GLU A 190 9.61 14.34 10.14
C GLU A 190 8.12 14.66 9.91
N ALA A 191 7.22 13.75 10.25
CA ALA A 191 5.78 13.97 10.12
C ALA A 191 5.20 14.81 11.29
N TYR A 192 5.76 14.67 12.47
CA TYR A 192 5.19 15.20 13.71
C TYR A 192 4.87 16.71 13.68
N PRO A 193 5.75 17.62 13.22
CA PRO A 193 5.47 19.05 13.25
C PRO A 193 4.23 19.44 12.44
N ALA A 194 4.11 18.93 11.20
CA ALA A 194 3.00 19.28 10.31
C ALA A 194 1.65 18.71 10.76
N LEU A 195 1.65 17.64 11.56
CA LEU A 195 0.42 17.05 12.09
C LEU A 195 -0.06 17.76 13.36
N LEU A 196 0.84 18.34 14.15
CA LEU A 196 0.46 19.10 15.37
C LEU A 196 -0.18 20.45 15.06
N ASP A 197 0.33 21.16 14.06
CA ASP A 197 -0.17 22.48 13.72
C ASP A 197 -1.63 22.48 13.20
N ASN A 198 -2.17 21.29 12.92
CA ASN A 198 -3.54 21.09 12.41
C ASN A 198 -4.46 20.33 13.39
N ALA A 199 -4.02 20.08 14.61
CA ALA A 199 -4.80 19.44 15.68
C ALA A 199 -5.43 20.51 16.64
#